data_6ef744e366cec6b647cf5415af518fb6
#
_entry.id   6ef744e366cec6b647cf5415af518fb6
#
_cell.length_a   1.000
_cell.length_b   1.000
_cell.length_c   1.000
_cell.angle_alpha   90.00
_cell.angle_beta   90.00
_cell.angle_gamma   90.00
#
_symmetry.space_group_name_H-M   'P 1'
#
loop_
_entity.id
_entity.type
_entity.pdbx_description
1 polymer ?
#
loop_
_entity_poly.entity_id
_entity_poly.type
_entity_poly.pdbx_seq_one_letter_code
_entity_poly.pdbx_strand_id
1 'polypeptide(L)'
;MPVKLVFDLRAILPVLVMFIVTAVETVGDISGVMEGGMGREATDRELSGGVICDGLGSSFAALFGVLPNTSFSQNVGLVTMTKVVNRGALSIGAIFLILCGLIPKLGAIVSIMPQSVLGGAAVMMFSSIVISGIQLITKEEMTPRNLTIVSVALGVGYGMGANMSILAQAPQAIQLIFGGSGIVPAAFVAIILNILLPKDK
;
A
#
# COMPACT_ATOMS: atom_id res chain seq x y z
N MET A 1 16.34 -20.71 14.40
CA MET A 1 16.04 -19.58 13.50
C MET A 1 16.49 -19.96 12.10
N PRO A 2 15.64 -19.88 11.10
CA PRO A 2 15.97 -20.36 9.76
C PRO A 2 16.88 -19.41 8.96
N VAL A 3 17.18 -18.21 9.46
CA VAL A 3 17.89 -17.18 8.70
C VAL A 3 19.11 -16.67 9.45
N LYS A 4 20.26 -16.64 8.76
CA LYS A 4 21.43 -15.89 9.23
C LYS A 4 21.18 -14.40 9.01
N LEU A 5 21.26 -13.61 10.07
CA LEU A 5 21.21 -12.16 9.95
C LEU A 5 22.49 -11.66 9.28
N VAL A 6 22.35 -11.05 8.12
CA VAL A 6 23.44 -10.42 7.38
C VAL A 6 23.14 -8.93 7.28
N PHE A 7 24.04 -8.10 7.77
CA PHE A 7 23.93 -6.65 7.68
C PHE A 7 24.74 -6.15 6.49
N ASP A 8 24.04 -5.78 5.41
CA ASP A 8 24.64 -5.16 4.23
C ASP A 8 24.00 -3.79 4.02
N LEU A 9 24.80 -2.73 4.12
CA LEU A 9 24.32 -1.37 3.94
C LEU A 9 23.73 -1.11 2.55
N ARG A 10 24.22 -1.83 1.53
CA ARG A 10 23.71 -1.72 0.15
C ARG A 10 22.29 -2.26 0.01
N ALA A 11 21.91 -3.23 0.85
CA ALA A 11 20.55 -3.76 0.91
C ALA A 11 19.67 -2.94 1.86
N ILE A 12 20.22 -2.46 2.97
CA ILE A 12 19.47 -1.73 4.00
C ILE A 12 18.91 -0.40 3.45
N LEU A 13 19.73 0.37 2.72
CA LEU A 13 19.31 1.69 2.23
C LEU A 13 18.09 1.65 1.28
N PRO A 14 18.05 0.81 0.23
CA PRO A 14 16.86 0.68 -0.61
C PRO A 14 15.63 0.22 0.17
N VAL A 15 15.80 -0.75 1.07
CA VAL A 15 14.69 -1.27 1.89
C VAL A 15 14.15 -0.18 2.82
N LEU A 16 15.00 0.65 3.41
CA LEU A 16 14.58 1.76 4.27
C LEU A 16 13.75 2.79 3.49
N VAL A 17 14.14 3.13 2.27
CA VAL A 17 13.34 4.01 1.40
C VAL A 17 11.98 3.38 1.09
N MET A 18 11.94 2.08 0.79
CA MET A 18 10.68 1.39 0.55
C MET A 18 9.79 1.40 1.79
N PHE A 19 10.34 1.21 3.00
CA PHE A 19 9.56 1.30 4.24
C PHE A 19 8.96 2.68 4.49
N ILE A 20 9.65 3.75 4.11
CA ILE A 20 9.08 5.11 4.19
C ILE A 20 7.86 5.22 3.26
N VAL A 21 7.97 4.72 2.03
CA VAL A 21 6.86 4.73 1.06
C VAL A 21 5.69 3.86 1.55
N THR A 22 5.99 2.67 2.07
CA THR A 22 4.97 1.78 2.65
C THR A 22 4.26 2.43 3.85
N ALA A 23 4.97 3.18 4.68
CA ALA A 23 4.35 3.93 5.77
C ALA A 23 3.36 4.99 5.26
N VAL A 24 3.70 5.69 4.16
CA VAL A 24 2.78 6.63 3.51
C VAL A 24 1.56 5.91 2.93
N GLU A 25 1.76 4.74 2.30
CA GLU A 25 0.67 3.89 1.80
C GLU A 25 -0.25 3.45 2.95
N THR A 26 0.30 2.98 4.06
CA THR A 26 -0.47 2.59 5.25
C THR A 26 -1.30 3.75 5.81
N VAL A 27 -0.75 4.97 5.84
CA VAL A 27 -1.50 6.17 6.23
C VAL A 27 -2.67 6.43 5.27
N GLY A 28 -2.45 6.27 3.97
CA GLY A 28 -3.50 6.40 2.95
C GLY A 28 -4.60 5.35 3.11
N ASP A 29 -4.23 4.11 3.32
CA ASP A 29 -5.16 2.98 3.51
C ASP A 29 -6.02 3.16 4.78
N ILE A 30 -5.40 3.55 5.90
CA ILE A 30 -6.14 3.81 7.14
C ILE A 30 -7.11 4.98 6.94
N SER A 31 -6.66 6.06 6.31
CA SER A 31 -7.53 7.20 5.99
C SER A 31 -8.71 6.77 5.11
N GLY A 32 -8.45 5.97 4.08
CA GLY A 32 -9.48 5.43 3.19
C GLY A 32 -10.48 4.51 3.91
N VAL A 33 -10.02 3.64 4.81
CA VAL A 33 -10.89 2.77 5.63
C VAL A 33 -11.74 3.60 6.60
N MET A 34 -11.16 4.58 7.26
CA MET A 34 -11.89 5.42 8.22
C MET A 34 -12.95 6.26 7.51
N GLU A 35 -12.61 6.85 6.39
CA GLU A 35 -13.55 7.66 5.61
C GLU A 35 -14.59 6.79 4.89
N GLY A 36 -14.12 5.79 4.13
CA GLY A 36 -15.01 4.90 3.39
C GLY A 36 -15.87 4.03 4.27
N GLY A 37 -15.34 3.51 5.38
CA GLY A 37 -16.04 2.60 6.29
C GLY A 37 -16.84 3.30 7.37
N MET A 38 -16.25 4.29 8.06
CA MET A 38 -16.83 4.94 9.24
C MET A 38 -17.37 6.34 8.97
N GLY A 39 -17.13 6.92 7.80
CA GLY A 39 -17.61 8.26 7.42
C GLY A 39 -16.96 9.39 8.23
N ARG A 40 -15.75 9.19 8.74
CA ARG A 40 -14.98 10.19 9.47
C ARG A 40 -13.49 10.15 9.13
N GLU A 41 -12.78 11.20 9.46
CA GLU A 41 -11.33 11.23 9.34
C GLU A 41 -10.64 10.31 10.34
N ALA A 42 -9.47 9.81 9.92
CA ALA A 42 -8.57 9.09 10.80
C ALA A 42 -7.95 10.06 11.82
N THR A 43 -7.85 9.64 13.06
CA THR A 43 -7.12 10.40 14.10
C THR A 43 -5.62 10.11 14.02
N ASP A 44 -4.78 11.04 14.47
CA ASP A 44 -3.32 10.87 14.53
C ASP A 44 -2.91 9.60 15.30
N ARG A 45 -3.69 9.24 16.33
CA ARG A 45 -3.47 8.03 17.10
C ARG A 45 -3.75 6.75 16.29
N GLU A 46 -4.75 6.77 15.44
CA GLU A 46 -5.06 5.64 14.54
C GLU A 46 -4.02 5.51 13.45
N LEU A 47 -3.61 6.63 12.86
CA LEU A 47 -2.55 6.66 11.85
C LEU A 47 -1.23 6.15 12.40
N SER A 48 -0.77 6.72 13.51
CA SER A 48 0.49 6.31 14.15
C SER A 48 0.43 4.87 14.65
N GLY A 49 -0.70 4.46 15.23
CA GLY A 49 -0.91 3.09 15.67
C GLY A 49 -0.86 2.07 14.54
N GLY A 50 -1.42 2.41 13.38
CA GLY A 50 -1.38 1.56 12.20
C GLY A 50 0.04 1.39 11.64
N VAL A 51 0.79 2.47 11.49
CA VAL A 51 2.17 2.43 11.02
C VAL A 51 3.07 1.63 11.98
N ILE A 52 2.88 1.81 13.31
CA ILE A 52 3.61 1.02 14.31
C ILE A 52 3.24 -0.46 14.20
N CYS A 53 1.96 -0.78 14.04
CA CYS A 53 1.49 -2.16 13.89
C CYS A 53 2.09 -2.83 12.64
N ASP A 54 2.16 -2.11 11.52
CA ASP A 54 2.75 -2.57 10.27
C ASP A 54 4.26 -2.84 10.45
N GLY A 55 5.00 -1.92 11.07
CA GLY A 55 6.41 -2.08 11.37
C GLY A 55 6.70 -3.25 12.33
N LEU A 56 5.89 -3.41 13.38
CA LEU A 56 6.02 -4.54 14.33
C LEU A 56 5.70 -5.87 13.64
N GLY A 57 4.65 -5.91 12.81
CA GLY A 57 4.28 -7.09 12.03
C GLY A 57 5.38 -7.51 11.07
N SER A 58 5.97 -6.56 10.34
CA SER A 58 7.11 -6.79 9.44
C SER A 58 8.35 -7.29 10.20
N SER A 59 8.63 -6.72 11.38
CA SER A 59 9.73 -7.16 12.22
C SER A 59 9.53 -8.60 12.72
N PHE A 60 8.29 -8.93 13.10
CA PHE A 60 7.94 -10.30 13.49
C PHE A 60 8.04 -11.27 12.31
N ALA A 61 7.56 -10.91 11.13
CA ALA A 61 7.67 -11.70 9.91
C ALA A 61 9.14 -12.01 9.56
N ALA A 62 10.03 -11.03 9.72
CA ALA A 62 11.45 -11.18 9.46
C ALA A 62 12.12 -12.26 10.35
N LEU A 63 11.66 -12.44 11.62
CA LEU A 63 12.16 -13.49 12.51
C LEU A 63 11.90 -14.90 11.96
N PHE A 64 10.85 -15.06 11.16
CA PHE A 64 10.50 -16.32 10.52
C PHE A 64 11.04 -16.44 9.08
N GLY A 65 11.77 -15.43 8.60
CA GLY A 65 12.30 -15.40 7.23
C GLY A 65 11.20 -15.20 6.18
N VAL A 66 10.08 -14.59 6.57
CA VAL A 66 8.95 -14.24 5.69
C VAL A 66 9.13 -12.79 5.24
N LEU A 67 8.56 -12.44 4.08
CA LEU A 67 8.56 -11.08 3.57
C LEU A 67 7.84 -10.13 4.53
N PRO A 68 8.22 -8.84 4.55
CA PRO A 68 7.51 -7.82 5.31
C PRO A 68 6.03 -7.80 4.96
N ASN A 69 5.18 -7.54 5.94
CA ASN A 69 3.79 -7.24 5.68
C ASN A 69 3.60 -5.73 5.41
N THR A 70 2.52 -5.39 4.76
CA THR A 70 2.04 -4.03 4.59
C THR A 70 0.51 -4.01 4.68
N SER A 71 -0.09 -2.83 4.77
CA SER A 71 -1.53 -2.70 4.62
C SER A 71 -1.96 -3.22 3.25
N PHE A 72 -3.17 -3.77 3.18
CA PHE A 72 -3.69 -4.36 1.95
C PHE A 72 -4.79 -3.46 1.40
N SER A 73 -4.41 -2.57 0.47
CA SER A 73 -5.27 -1.52 -0.08
C SER A 73 -6.58 -2.03 -0.66
N GLN A 74 -6.62 -3.28 -1.14
CA GLN A 74 -7.85 -3.92 -1.62
C GLN A 74 -8.94 -4.02 -0.55
N ASN A 75 -8.55 -4.11 0.73
CA ASN A 75 -9.50 -4.11 1.84
C ASN A 75 -10.17 -2.74 2.04
N VAL A 76 -9.54 -1.64 1.64
CA VAL A 76 -10.13 -0.30 1.68
C VAL A 76 -11.40 -0.27 0.81
N GLY A 77 -11.30 -0.77 -0.42
CA GLY A 77 -12.45 -0.88 -1.32
C GLY A 77 -13.54 -1.80 -0.76
N LEU A 78 -13.16 -2.95 -0.18
CA LEU A 78 -14.09 -3.90 0.41
C LEU A 78 -14.84 -3.29 1.61
N VAL A 79 -14.13 -2.61 2.50
CA VAL A 79 -14.71 -1.92 3.65
C VAL A 79 -15.63 -0.78 3.22
N THR A 80 -15.23 -0.01 2.21
CA THR A 80 -16.05 1.07 1.63
C THR A 80 -17.37 0.55 1.09
N MET A 81 -17.37 -0.62 0.45
CA MET A 81 -18.57 -1.26 -0.10
C MET A 81 -19.45 -1.91 0.97
N THR A 82 -18.83 -2.67 1.88
CA THR A 82 -19.56 -3.49 2.86
C THR A 82 -19.88 -2.76 4.15
N LYS A 83 -19.17 -1.66 4.44
CA LYS A 83 -19.26 -0.92 5.72
C LYS A 83 -18.97 -1.77 6.95
N VAL A 84 -18.28 -2.91 6.77
CA VAL A 84 -17.89 -3.79 7.87
C VAL A 84 -16.61 -3.28 8.51
N VAL A 85 -16.77 -2.57 9.64
CA VAL A 85 -15.67 -1.98 10.44
C VAL A 85 -15.56 -2.58 11.84
N ASN A 86 -16.34 -3.63 12.12
CA ASN A 86 -16.36 -4.25 13.44
C ASN A 86 -15.04 -5.00 13.69
N ARG A 87 -14.33 -4.61 14.75
CA ARG A 87 -13.05 -5.23 15.13
C ARG A 87 -13.15 -6.74 15.37
N GLY A 88 -14.27 -7.20 15.94
CA GLY A 88 -14.50 -8.63 16.15
C GLY A 88 -14.57 -9.41 14.83
N ALA A 89 -15.30 -8.90 13.85
CA ALA A 89 -15.39 -9.51 12.52
C ALA A 89 -14.02 -9.57 11.83
N LEU A 90 -13.25 -8.47 11.88
CA LEU A 90 -11.90 -8.42 11.32
C LEU A 90 -10.94 -9.38 12.04
N SER A 91 -11.04 -9.51 13.37
CA SER A 91 -10.24 -10.46 14.15
C SER A 91 -10.55 -11.91 13.78
N ILE A 92 -11.82 -12.25 13.55
CA ILE A 92 -12.21 -13.59 13.07
C ILE A 92 -11.59 -13.87 11.70
N GLY A 93 -11.60 -12.88 10.79
CA GLY A 93 -10.93 -12.97 9.50
C GLY A 93 -9.43 -13.24 9.63
N ALA A 94 -8.75 -12.54 10.54
CA ALA A 94 -7.33 -12.77 10.82
C ALA A 94 -7.06 -14.18 11.37
N ILE A 95 -7.89 -14.66 12.30
CA ILE A 95 -7.80 -16.03 12.83
C ILE A 95 -8.01 -17.05 11.71
N PHE A 96 -8.98 -16.82 10.81
CA PHE A 96 -9.20 -17.69 9.66
C PHE A 96 -7.97 -17.77 8.75
N LEU A 97 -7.29 -16.65 8.48
CA LEU A 97 -6.04 -16.64 7.71
C LEU A 97 -4.92 -17.43 8.41
N ILE A 98 -4.80 -17.31 9.75
CA ILE A 98 -3.84 -18.11 10.52
C ILE A 98 -4.16 -19.61 10.37
N LEU A 99 -5.42 -19.99 10.47
CA LEU A 99 -5.85 -21.38 10.28
C LEU A 99 -5.56 -21.88 8.86
N CYS A 100 -5.75 -21.06 7.84
CA CYS A 100 -5.37 -21.39 6.45
C CYS A 100 -3.87 -21.63 6.31
N GLY A 101 -3.04 -20.88 7.05
CA GLY A 101 -1.60 -21.09 7.06
C GLY A 101 -1.16 -22.36 7.81
N LEU A 102 -1.87 -22.72 8.89
CA LEU A 102 -1.58 -23.91 9.69
C LEU A 102 -2.14 -25.21 9.09
N ILE A 103 -3.23 -25.10 8.34
CA ILE A 103 -3.93 -26.27 7.75
C ILE A 103 -3.78 -26.19 6.21
N PRO A 104 -2.79 -26.90 5.62
CA PRO A 104 -2.51 -26.84 4.18
C PRO A 104 -3.73 -27.17 3.29
N LYS A 105 -4.64 -27.99 3.78
CA LYS A 105 -5.88 -28.35 3.06
C LYS A 105 -6.80 -27.14 2.82
N LEU A 106 -6.88 -26.18 3.77
CA LEU A 106 -7.66 -24.96 3.61
C LEU A 106 -7.03 -24.06 2.54
N GLY A 107 -5.72 -23.90 2.57
CA GLY A 107 -4.97 -23.18 1.52
C GLY A 107 -5.16 -23.80 0.14
N ALA A 108 -5.16 -25.13 0.05
CA ALA A 108 -5.41 -25.85 -1.21
C ALA A 108 -6.81 -25.58 -1.79
N ILE A 109 -7.85 -25.48 -0.95
CA ILE A 109 -9.21 -25.14 -1.40
C ILE A 109 -9.22 -23.76 -2.06
N VAL A 110 -8.55 -22.77 -1.47
CA VAL A 110 -8.46 -21.42 -2.04
C VAL A 110 -7.69 -21.44 -3.37
N SER A 111 -6.64 -22.24 -3.49
CA SER A 111 -5.82 -22.33 -4.70
C SER A 111 -6.53 -23.00 -5.90
N ILE A 112 -7.62 -23.76 -5.66
CA ILE A 112 -8.41 -24.42 -6.71
C ILE A 112 -9.45 -23.44 -7.32
N MET A 113 -9.63 -22.25 -6.77
CA MET A 113 -10.62 -21.29 -7.28
C MET A 113 -10.37 -20.96 -8.76
N PRO A 114 -11.41 -21.02 -9.61
CA PRO A 114 -11.26 -20.70 -11.02
C PRO A 114 -10.75 -19.28 -11.23
N GLN A 115 -9.79 -19.12 -12.16
CA GLN A 115 -9.21 -17.80 -12.49
C GLN A 115 -10.26 -16.77 -12.92
N SER A 116 -11.33 -17.21 -13.57
CA SER A 116 -12.44 -16.31 -13.96
C SER A 116 -13.17 -15.71 -12.76
N VAL A 117 -13.34 -16.47 -11.67
CA VAL A 117 -13.96 -15.99 -10.43
C VAL A 117 -13.04 -15.01 -9.73
N LEU A 118 -11.75 -15.35 -9.61
CA LEU A 118 -10.74 -14.47 -9.04
C LEU A 118 -10.60 -13.18 -9.85
N GLY A 119 -10.60 -13.27 -11.18
CA GLY A 119 -10.55 -12.11 -12.08
C GLY A 119 -11.74 -11.18 -11.90
N GLY A 120 -12.97 -11.72 -11.82
CA GLY A 120 -14.17 -10.93 -11.57
C GLY A 120 -14.14 -10.22 -10.22
N ALA A 121 -13.75 -10.92 -9.16
CA ALA A 121 -13.57 -10.31 -7.83
C ALA A 121 -12.50 -9.24 -7.82
N ALA A 122 -11.37 -9.47 -8.51
CA ALA A 122 -10.28 -8.49 -8.62
C ALA A 122 -10.74 -7.20 -9.30
N VAL A 123 -11.47 -7.28 -10.41
CA VAL A 123 -12.02 -6.09 -11.10
C VAL A 123 -12.88 -5.26 -10.16
N MET A 124 -13.77 -5.88 -9.39
CA MET A 124 -14.63 -5.19 -8.43
C MET A 124 -13.82 -4.51 -7.32
N MET A 125 -12.84 -5.23 -6.75
CA MET A 125 -11.99 -4.69 -5.70
C MET A 125 -11.13 -3.52 -6.20
N PHE A 126 -10.45 -3.67 -7.33
CA PHE A 126 -9.61 -2.60 -7.89
C PHE A 126 -10.43 -1.36 -8.29
N SER A 127 -11.64 -1.56 -8.84
CA SER A 127 -12.54 -0.42 -9.12
C SER A 127 -12.88 0.36 -7.85
N SER A 128 -13.13 -0.34 -6.73
CA SER A 128 -13.42 0.31 -5.45
C SER A 128 -12.20 1.07 -4.89
N ILE A 129 -10.98 0.53 -5.08
CA ILE A 129 -9.75 1.23 -4.69
C ILE A 129 -9.58 2.52 -5.48
N VAL A 130 -9.79 2.47 -6.80
CA VAL A 130 -9.71 3.66 -7.66
C VAL A 130 -10.66 4.75 -7.17
N ILE A 131 -11.91 4.39 -6.87
CA ILE A 131 -12.90 5.34 -6.33
C ILE A 131 -12.45 5.90 -4.97
N SER A 132 -11.95 5.07 -4.08
CA SER A 132 -11.44 5.52 -2.77
C SER A 132 -10.24 6.47 -2.94
N GLY A 133 -9.33 6.18 -3.87
CA GLY A 133 -8.22 7.08 -4.21
C GLY A 133 -8.69 8.42 -4.75
N ILE A 134 -9.68 8.43 -5.63
CA ILE A 134 -10.29 9.66 -6.15
C ILE A 134 -10.92 10.46 -5.01
N GLN A 135 -11.67 9.81 -4.12
CA GLN A 135 -12.28 10.47 -2.96
C GLN A 135 -11.24 11.14 -2.06
N LEU A 136 -10.11 10.46 -1.78
CA LEU A 136 -9.03 11.02 -0.98
C LEU A 136 -8.39 12.24 -1.66
N ILE A 137 -8.12 12.17 -2.97
CA ILE A 137 -7.51 13.26 -3.72
C ILE A 137 -8.46 14.48 -3.78
N THR A 138 -9.76 14.26 -4.00
CA THR A 138 -10.75 15.33 -4.15
C THR A 138 -11.24 15.91 -2.81
N LYS A 139 -10.75 15.40 -1.70
CA LYS A 139 -11.03 15.93 -0.38
C LYS A 139 -10.42 17.32 -0.17
N GLU A 140 -9.21 17.50 -0.68
CA GLU A 140 -8.54 18.79 -0.72
C GLU A 140 -9.04 19.59 -1.93
N GLU A 141 -9.07 20.91 -1.80
CA GLU A 141 -9.44 21.78 -2.92
C GLU A 141 -8.48 21.58 -4.11
N MET A 142 -9.05 21.31 -5.29
CA MET A 142 -8.28 21.06 -6.51
C MET A 142 -7.82 22.37 -7.15
N THR A 143 -6.99 23.10 -6.41
CA THR A 143 -6.32 24.29 -6.93
C THR A 143 -5.41 23.94 -8.11
N PRO A 144 -5.05 24.90 -8.98
CA PRO A 144 -4.12 24.67 -10.09
C PRO A 144 -2.80 24.02 -9.63
N ARG A 145 -2.33 24.37 -8.44
CA ARG A 145 -1.14 23.78 -7.82
C ARG A 145 -1.37 22.29 -7.50
N ASN A 146 -2.42 21.97 -6.75
CA ASN A 146 -2.75 20.62 -6.34
C ASN A 146 -3.04 19.72 -7.55
N LEU A 147 -3.75 20.26 -8.54
CA LEU A 147 -4.00 19.56 -9.80
C LEU A 147 -2.69 19.22 -10.53
N THR A 148 -1.75 20.16 -10.57
CA THR A 148 -0.44 19.92 -11.20
C THR A 148 0.33 18.83 -10.46
N ILE A 149 0.38 18.88 -9.13
CA ILE A 149 1.06 17.86 -8.31
C ILE A 149 0.48 16.47 -8.58
N VAL A 150 -0.84 16.35 -8.49
CA VAL A 150 -1.53 15.07 -8.68
C VAL A 150 -1.33 14.54 -10.11
N SER A 151 -1.53 15.39 -11.11
CA SER A 151 -1.42 14.98 -12.53
C SER A 151 -0.03 14.49 -12.88
N VAL A 152 1.01 15.23 -12.48
CA VAL A 152 2.40 14.86 -12.77
C VAL A 152 2.81 13.62 -11.99
N ALA A 153 2.45 13.56 -10.70
CA ALA A 153 2.76 12.40 -9.87
C ALA A 153 2.12 11.11 -10.40
N LEU A 154 0.83 11.15 -10.74
CA LEU A 154 0.14 10.00 -11.33
C LEU A 154 0.69 9.64 -12.71
N GLY A 155 0.99 10.64 -13.55
CA GLY A 155 1.56 10.40 -14.87
C GLY A 155 2.93 9.72 -14.82
N VAL A 156 3.82 10.22 -13.96
CA VAL A 156 5.15 9.62 -13.75
C VAL A 156 5.03 8.23 -13.12
N GLY A 157 4.21 8.09 -12.07
CA GLY A 157 4.00 6.82 -11.40
C GLY A 157 3.46 5.74 -12.32
N TYR A 158 2.41 6.06 -13.06
CA TYR A 158 1.84 5.13 -14.05
C TYR A 158 2.82 4.82 -15.19
N GLY A 159 3.46 5.83 -15.74
CA GLY A 159 4.41 5.67 -16.84
C GLY A 159 5.60 4.79 -16.48
N MET A 160 6.19 4.99 -15.29
CA MET A 160 7.29 4.16 -14.80
C MET A 160 6.82 2.76 -14.37
N GLY A 161 5.66 2.64 -13.76
CA GLY A 161 5.09 1.35 -13.38
C GLY A 161 4.71 0.48 -14.57
N ALA A 162 4.19 1.08 -15.65
CA ALA A 162 3.85 0.38 -16.88
C ALA A 162 5.08 -0.03 -17.72
N ASN A 163 6.18 0.71 -17.61
CA ASN A 163 7.39 0.50 -18.42
C ASN A 163 8.64 0.39 -17.53
N MET A 164 8.76 -0.69 -16.79
CA MET A 164 9.92 -0.93 -15.89
C MET A 164 11.26 -0.95 -16.65
N SER A 165 11.27 -1.19 -17.96
CA SER A 165 12.45 -1.16 -18.83
C SER A 165 13.13 0.22 -18.93
N ILE A 166 12.44 1.30 -18.60
CA ILE A 166 13.00 2.66 -18.57
C ILE A 166 14.23 2.75 -17.65
N LEU A 167 14.22 1.98 -16.56
CA LEU A 167 15.29 1.96 -15.57
C LEU A 167 16.37 0.92 -15.85
N ALA A 168 16.30 0.16 -16.96
CA ALA A 168 17.24 -0.94 -17.25
C ALA A 168 18.71 -0.48 -17.32
N GLN A 169 18.97 0.77 -17.70
CA GLN A 169 20.32 1.35 -17.78
C GLN A 169 20.71 2.17 -16.53
N ALA A 170 19.81 2.31 -15.56
CA ALA A 170 20.09 3.03 -14.33
C ALA A 170 20.98 2.22 -13.37
N PRO A 171 21.72 2.87 -12.46
CA PRO A 171 22.44 2.16 -11.41
C PRO A 171 21.54 1.22 -10.62
N GLN A 172 22.08 0.08 -10.17
CA GLN A 172 21.32 -0.97 -9.49
C GLN A 172 20.50 -0.43 -8.28
N ALA A 173 21.06 0.54 -7.53
CA ALA A 173 20.35 1.17 -6.42
C ALA A 173 19.07 1.89 -6.87
N ILE A 174 19.10 2.58 -8.02
CA ILE A 174 17.93 3.27 -8.58
C ILE A 174 16.91 2.25 -9.09
N GLN A 175 17.36 1.17 -9.74
CA GLN A 175 16.47 0.10 -10.15
C GLN A 175 15.77 -0.55 -8.97
N LEU A 176 16.46 -0.79 -7.86
CA LEU A 176 15.88 -1.38 -6.65
C LEU A 176 14.85 -0.46 -5.98
N ILE A 177 15.08 0.85 -5.97
CA ILE A 177 14.18 1.83 -5.35
C ILE A 177 12.95 2.10 -6.23
N PHE A 178 13.16 2.34 -7.51
CA PHE A 178 12.10 2.84 -8.41
C PHE A 178 11.56 1.79 -9.38
N GLY A 179 12.22 0.65 -9.54
CA GLY A 179 11.85 -0.39 -10.52
C GLY A 179 10.79 -1.37 -10.02
N GLY A 180 10.49 -1.37 -8.72
CA GLY A 180 9.56 -2.34 -8.14
C GLY A 180 8.08 -1.98 -8.30
N SER A 181 7.74 -0.70 -8.38
CA SER A 181 6.35 -0.23 -8.50
C SER A 181 6.29 1.24 -8.92
N GLY A 182 5.17 1.65 -9.52
CA GLY A 182 4.92 3.07 -9.85
C GLY A 182 4.59 3.95 -8.64
N ILE A 183 4.33 3.37 -7.48
CA ILE A 183 3.96 4.10 -6.25
C ILE A 183 5.15 4.93 -5.75
N VAL A 184 6.34 4.35 -5.73
CA VAL A 184 7.56 5.03 -5.25
C VAL A 184 7.86 6.29 -6.08
N PRO A 185 7.98 6.23 -7.43
CA PRO A 185 8.20 7.44 -8.22
C PRO A 185 7.06 8.45 -8.11
N ALA A 186 5.79 8.01 -8.02
CA ALA A 186 4.66 8.90 -7.79
C ALA A 186 4.80 9.67 -6.48
N ALA A 187 5.09 8.98 -5.38
CA ALA A 187 5.25 9.59 -4.07
C ALA A 187 6.42 10.59 -4.04
N PHE A 188 7.57 10.23 -4.62
CA PHE A 188 8.72 11.13 -4.73
C PHE A 188 8.40 12.40 -5.51
N VAL A 189 7.75 12.27 -6.67
CA VAL A 189 7.35 13.42 -7.49
C VAL A 189 6.35 14.30 -6.74
N ALA A 190 5.35 13.70 -6.08
CA ALA A 190 4.37 14.45 -5.29
C ALA A 190 5.04 15.25 -4.17
N ILE A 191 5.96 14.64 -3.41
CA ILE A 191 6.69 15.31 -2.33
C ILE A 191 7.55 16.44 -2.88
N ILE A 192 8.32 16.18 -3.94
CA ILE A 192 9.20 17.19 -4.54
C ILE A 192 8.39 18.38 -5.05
N LEU A 193 7.32 18.14 -5.81
CA LEU A 193 6.48 19.21 -6.34
C LEU A 193 5.75 19.96 -5.22
N ASN A 194 5.35 19.28 -4.17
CA ASN A 194 4.72 19.94 -3.02
C ASN A 194 5.67 20.89 -2.28
N ILE A 195 6.97 20.59 -2.30
CA ILE A 195 8.01 21.47 -1.71
C ILE A 195 8.37 22.61 -2.66
N LEU A 196 8.50 22.33 -3.96
CA LEU A 196 9.00 23.29 -4.94
C LEU A 196 7.94 24.28 -5.41
N LEU A 197 6.69 23.86 -5.54
CA LEU A 197 5.64 24.76 -6.01
C LEU A 197 5.20 25.73 -4.91
N PRO A 198 5.06 27.01 -5.22
CA PRO A 198 4.61 28.02 -4.26
C PRO A 198 3.22 27.64 -3.73
N LYS A 199 2.97 27.91 -2.45
CA LYS A 199 1.64 27.72 -1.87
C LYS A 199 0.66 28.70 -2.51
N ASP A 200 -0.53 28.21 -2.80
CA ASP A 200 -1.64 29.07 -3.24
C ASP A 200 -1.92 30.10 -2.14
N LYS A 201 -2.15 31.36 -2.57
CA LYS A 201 -2.45 32.48 -1.66
C LYS A 201 -3.91 32.42 -1.21
#